data_31d4844b93605b41ce73138debf3599a
#
_entry.id   31d4844b93605b41ce73138debf3599a
#
_cell.length_a   1.000
_cell.length_b   1.000
_cell.length_c   1.000
_cell.angle_alpha   90.00
_cell.angle_beta   90.00
_cell.angle_gamma   90.00
#
_symmetry.space_group_name_H-M   'P 1'
#
loop_
_entity.id
_entity.type
_entity.pdbx_description
1 polymer ?
#
loop_
_entity_poly.entity_id
_entity_poly.type
_entity_poly.pdbx_seq_one_letter_code
_entity_poly.pdbx_strand_id
1 'polypeptide(L)'
;MTDVVTVRIARPTDQLDEVVRFYSQGLGLIVLDSFENHAGFDGVMLGHPDAPYHLEFTHRRGHRAGRAPTRDNLLVFYLPDLTQWQEAVERMREAGYEPVPSFNPYWDRSGYTFEDPDGYRVVFQNTSWP
;
A
#
# COMPACT_ATOMS: atom_id res chain seq x y z
N MET A 1 13.23 -22.42 2.95
CA MET A 1 13.05 -21.59 4.15
C MET A 1 11.85 -22.11 4.91
N THR A 2 12.05 -22.51 6.14
CA THR A 2 11.00 -23.12 6.95
C THR A 2 10.15 -22.07 7.68
N ASP A 3 10.75 -20.94 8.06
CA ASP A 3 10.07 -19.94 8.83
C ASP A 3 10.15 -18.59 8.15
N VAL A 4 8.99 -17.99 7.89
CA VAL A 4 8.93 -16.59 7.50
C VAL A 4 8.99 -15.77 8.76
N VAL A 5 10.02 -15.00 8.90
CA VAL A 5 10.18 -14.13 10.06
C VAL A 5 9.33 -12.89 9.89
N THR A 6 9.77 -11.99 9.04
CA THR A 6 9.03 -10.75 8.71
C THR A 6 9.60 -10.22 7.41
N VAL A 7 8.74 -9.71 6.54
CA VAL A 7 9.14 -9.05 5.31
C VAL A 7 8.81 -7.57 5.40
N ARG A 8 9.79 -6.73 5.17
CA ARG A 8 9.58 -5.30 5.02
C ARG A 8 9.64 -4.94 3.54
N ILE A 9 8.65 -4.18 3.08
CA ILE A 9 8.65 -3.59 1.76
C ILE A 9 8.84 -2.10 1.96
N ALA A 10 9.97 -1.58 1.52
CA ALA A 10 10.35 -0.19 1.76
C ALA A 10 10.35 0.60 0.46
N ARG A 11 9.78 1.80 0.50
CA ARG A 11 9.77 2.73 -0.62
C ARG A 11 10.07 4.15 -0.17
N PRO A 12 10.84 4.91 -0.96
CA PRO A 12 10.97 6.35 -0.72
C PRO A 12 9.74 7.09 -1.21
N THR A 13 9.48 8.25 -0.64
CA THR A 13 8.40 9.14 -1.09
C THR A 13 8.80 10.60 -0.89
N ASP A 14 8.27 11.47 -1.73
CA ASP A 14 8.41 12.92 -1.58
C ASP A 14 7.24 13.53 -0.81
N GLN A 15 6.24 12.72 -0.45
CA GLN A 15 5.02 13.18 0.20
C GLN A 15 4.55 12.18 1.25
N LEU A 16 5.33 12.09 2.31
CA LEU A 16 5.15 11.07 3.35
C LEU A 16 3.75 11.09 3.97
N ASP A 17 3.23 12.28 4.32
CA ASP A 17 1.92 12.40 4.96
C ASP A 17 0.78 11.91 4.04
N GLU A 18 0.85 12.25 2.76
CA GLU A 18 -0.16 11.84 1.78
C GLU A 18 -0.15 10.32 1.58
N VAL A 19 1.05 9.73 1.51
CA VAL A 19 1.21 8.28 1.36
C VAL A 19 0.73 7.55 2.61
N VAL A 20 1.10 8.04 3.79
CA VAL A 20 0.63 7.45 5.06
C VAL A 20 -0.90 7.50 5.14
N ARG A 21 -1.53 8.59 4.71
CA ARG A 21 -2.97 8.70 4.69
C ARG A 21 -3.62 7.65 3.78
N PHE A 22 -3.04 7.43 2.58
CA PHE A 22 -3.54 6.42 1.65
C PHE A 22 -3.50 5.02 2.27
N TYR A 23 -2.38 4.65 2.89
CA TYR A 23 -2.19 3.30 3.41
C TYR A 23 -2.83 3.10 4.79
N SER A 24 -3.09 4.16 5.56
CA SER A 24 -3.78 4.05 6.84
C SER A 24 -5.28 4.25 6.71
N GLN A 25 -5.75 5.44 6.36
CA GLN A 25 -7.18 5.71 6.22
C GLN A 25 -7.80 4.96 5.04
N GLY A 26 -7.08 4.88 3.93
CA GLY A 26 -7.56 4.19 2.74
C GLY A 26 -7.49 2.68 2.86
N LEU A 27 -6.30 2.15 3.01
CA LEU A 27 -6.07 0.70 3.03
C LEU A 27 -6.44 0.05 4.37
N GLY A 28 -6.44 0.83 5.44
CA GLY A 28 -6.75 0.30 6.77
C GLY A 28 -5.56 -0.29 7.51
N LEU A 29 -4.34 -0.03 7.05
CA LEU A 29 -3.16 -0.46 7.77
C LEU A 29 -2.95 0.42 9.01
N ILE A 30 -2.31 -0.15 10.03
CA ILE A 30 -2.03 0.52 11.28
C ILE A 30 -0.62 1.08 11.24
N VAL A 31 -0.41 2.29 11.73
CA VAL A 31 0.94 2.82 11.94
C VAL A 31 1.58 2.04 13.08
N LEU A 32 2.62 1.28 12.77
CA LEU A 32 3.32 0.43 13.74
C LEU A 32 4.44 1.20 14.45
N ASP A 33 5.13 2.08 13.74
CA ASP A 33 6.22 2.87 14.26
C ASP A 33 6.53 4.03 13.32
N SER A 34 7.29 5.01 13.80
CA SER A 34 7.73 6.13 12.99
C SER A 34 9.01 6.73 13.57
N PHE A 35 9.72 7.48 12.75
CA PHE A 35 10.90 8.22 13.18
C PHE A 35 11.04 9.51 12.39
N GLU A 36 11.72 10.49 12.98
CA GLU A 36 12.00 11.76 12.34
C GLU A 36 13.50 12.08 12.42
N ASN A 37 14.03 12.60 11.33
CA ASN A 37 15.39 13.08 11.21
C ASN A 37 16.44 12.13 11.79
N HIS A 38 16.31 10.85 11.46
CA HIS A 38 17.33 9.88 11.77
C HIS A 38 18.32 9.83 10.60
N ALA A 39 19.49 10.41 10.78
CA ALA A 39 20.50 10.59 9.72
C ALA A 39 19.92 11.27 8.47
N GLY A 40 18.99 12.22 8.64
CA GLY A 40 18.35 12.94 7.53
C GLY A 40 17.13 12.28 6.95
N PHE A 41 16.66 11.16 7.52
CA PHE A 41 15.48 10.45 7.05
C PHE A 41 14.32 10.57 8.02
N ASP A 42 13.11 10.74 7.46
CA ASP A 42 11.86 10.55 8.17
C ASP A 42 11.25 9.23 7.67
N GLY A 43 10.51 8.53 8.52
CA GLY A 43 9.92 7.25 8.12
C GLY A 43 8.70 6.87 8.93
N VAL A 44 7.83 6.06 8.30
CA VAL A 44 6.62 5.51 8.91
C VAL A 44 6.49 4.05 8.49
N MET A 45 6.24 3.16 9.44
CA MET A 45 5.98 1.76 9.19
C MET A 45 4.49 1.49 9.40
N LEU A 46 3.86 0.80 8.45
CA LEU A 46 2.44 0.47 8.48
C LEU A 46 2.23 -1.02 8.21
N GLY A 47 1.24 -1.60 8.90
CA GLY A 47 0.89 -3.00 8.72
C GLY A 47 -0.08 -3.46 9.77
N HIS A 48 -0.01 -4.74 10.09
CA HIS A 48 -0.74 -5.33 11.21
C HIS A 48 0.26 -6.09 12.09
N PRO A 49 0.13 -6.01 13.43
CA PRO A 49 1.10 -6.65 14.32
C PRO A 49 1.25 -8.15 14.10
N ASP A 50 0.18 -8.82 13.65
CA ASP A 50 0.17 -10.26 13.46
C ASP A 50 0.51 -10.71 12.05
N ALA A 51 0.70 -9.78 11.12
CA ALA A 51 1.05 -10.11 9.74
C ALA A 51 2.55 -10.33 9.59
N PRO A 52 2.98 -11.25 8.70
CA PRO A 52 4.40 -11.49 8.47
C PRO A 52 5.04 -10.47 7.55
N TYR A 53 4.38 -9.38 7.25
CA TYR A 53 4.91 -8.30 6.42
C TYR A 53 4.48 -6.94 6.96
N HIS A 54 5.22 -5.91 6.62
CA HIS A 54 4.79 -4.52 6.79
C HIS A 54 5.44 -3.64 5.73
N LEU A 55 4.88 -2.44 5.57
CA LEU A 55 5.39 -1.44 4.64
C LEU A 55 6.16 -0.38 5.43
N GLU A 56 7.20 0.16 4.80
CA GLU A 56 7.90 1.33 5.31
C GLU A 56 7.99 2.37 4.21
N PHE A 57 7.61 3.60 4.53
CA PHE A 57 7.79 4.75 3.65
C PHE A 57 8.77 5.70 4.27
N THR A 58 9.76 6.13 3.48
CA THR A 58 10.81 7.03 3.97
C THR A 58 10.90 8.26 3.08
N HIS A 59 11.32 9.35 3.68
CA HIS A 59 11.65 10.58 2.98
C HIS A 59 13.03 11.03 3.43
N ARG A 60 13.97 11.14 2.48
CA ARG A 60 15.27 11.73 2.75
C ARG A 60 15.15 13.24 2.56
N ARG A 61 15.39 14.01 3.61
CA ARG A 61 15.30 15.46 3.56
C ARG A 61 16.25 16.01 2.51
N GLY A 62 15.74 16.89 1.65
CA GLY A 62 16.52 17.49 0.58
C GLY A 62 16.72 16.62 -0.66
N HIS A 63 16.09 15.45 -0.72
CA HIS A 63 16.19 14.52 -1.85
C HIS A 63 14.83 14.28 -2.47
N ARG A 64 14.79 14.09 -3.79
CA ARG A 64 13.56 13.74 -4.52
C ARG A 64 13.61 12.29 -4.96
N ALA A 65 12.59 11.55 -4.57
CA ALA A 65 12.44 10.15 -4.96
C ALA A 65 11.77 10.00 -6.34
N GLY A 66 10.83 10.89 -6.65
CA GLY A 66 10.05 10.81 -7.88
C GLY A 66 8.88 9.84 -7.77
N ARG A 67 8.24 9.59 -8.91
CA ARG A 67 7.05 8.76 -9.00
C ARG A 67 7.40 7.31 -9.31
N ALA A 68 6.40 6.42 -9.18
CA ALA A 68 6.53 5.02 -9.58
C ALA A 68 7.01 4.91 -11.04
N PRO A 69 7.93 3.97 -11.32
CA PRO A 69 8.49 3.84 -12.68
C PRO A 69 7.50 3.27 -13.70
N THR A 70 6.51 2.52 -13.26
CA THR A 70 5.48 1.94 -14.13
C THR A 70 4.14 1.91 -13.43
N ARG A 71 3.07 1.69 -14.22
CA ARG A 71 1.71 1.48 -13.69
C ARG A 71 1.47 0.04 -13.25
N ASP A 72 2.48 -0.80 -13.34
CA ASP A 72 2.38 -2.23 -13.03
C ASP A 72 3.23 -2.62 -11.82
N ASN A 73 3.64 -1.63 -11.03
CA ASN A 73 4.25 -1.86 -9.71
C ASN A 73 3.12 -1.99 -8.69
N LEU A 74 2.78 -3.22 -8.34
CA LEU A 74 1.56 -3.55 -7.62
C LEU A 74 1.84 -4.18 -6.26
N LEU A 75 0.97 -3.85 -5.30
CA LEU A 75 0.74 -4.68 -4.12
C LEU A 75 -0.64 -5.31 -4.31
N VAL A 76 -0.70 -6.62 -4.34
CA VAL A 76 -1.96 -7.34 -4.56
C VAL A 76 -2.39 -8.01 -3.26
N PHE A 77 -3.58 -7.64 -2.81
CA PHE A 77 -4.20 -8.25 -1.63
C PHE A 77 -5.32 -9.17 -2.09
N TYR A 78 -5.22 -10.44 -1.74
CA TYR A 78 -6.25 -11.43 -2.05
C TYR A 78 -7.24 -11.48 -0.89
N LEU A 79 -8.47 -11.12 -1.17
CA LEU A 79 -9.57 -11.05 -0.21
C LEU A 79 -10.71 -11.94 -0.72
N PRO A 80 -10.64 -13.26 -0.44
CA PRO A 80 -11.60 -14.21 -0.99
C PRO A 80 -13.02 -14.04 -0.43
N ASP A 81 -13.16 -13.55 0.80
CA ASP A 81 -14.48 -13.27 1.37
C ASP A 81 -15.06 -12.01 0.73
N LEU A 82 -16.22 -12.15 0.09
CA LEU A 82 -16.88 -11.06 -0.62
C LEU A 82 -17.15 -9.86 0.30
N THR A 83 -17.62 -10.10 1.51
CA THR A 83 -17.93 -9.02 2.46
C THR A 83 -16.68 -8.24 2.84
N GLN A 84 -15.59 -8.93 3.14
CA GLN A 84 -14.32 -8.27 3.47
C GLN A 84 -13.78 -7.48 2.28
N TRP A 85 -13.90 -8.03 1.07
CA TRP A 85 -13.48 -7.33 -0.14
C TRP A 85 -14.29 -6.06 -0.37
N GLN A 86 -15.62 -6.14 -0.22
CA GLN A 86 -16.51 -4.99 -0.36
C GLN A 86 -16.19 -3.91 0.68
N GLU A 87 -15.92 -4.31 1.93
CA GLU A 87 -15.55 -3.40 2.99
C GLU A 87 -14.22 -2.68 2.70
N ALA A 88 -13.25 -3.40 2.16
CA ALA A 88 -11.96 -2.81 1.79
C ALA A 88 -12.12 -1.77 0.68
N VAL A 89 -12.89 -2.09 -0.36
CA VAL A 89 -13.19 -1.16 -1.46
C VAL A 89 -13.92 0.08 -0.94
N GLU A 90 -14.92 -0.12 -0.10
CA GLU A 90 -15.71 0.99 0.45
C GLU A 90 -14.87 1.90 1.34
N ARG A 91 -13.95 1.33 2.12
CA ARG A 91 -13.04 2.14 2.95
C ARG A 91 -12.18 3.06 2.11
N MET A 92 -11.69 2.57 0.97
CA MET A 92 -10.92 3.40 0.04
C MET A 92 -11.75 4.55 -0.49
N ARG A 93 -12.99 4.27 -0.90
CA ARG A 93 -13.90 5.30 -1.43
C ARG A 93 -14.26 6.33 -0.36
N GLU A 94 -14.55 5.89 0.85
CA GLU A 94 -14.85 6.80 1.97
C GLU A 94 -13.67 7.71 2.29
N ALA A 95 -12.44 7.23 2.09
CA ALA A 95 -11.24 8.04 2.26
C ALA A 95 -10.99 8.98 1.08
N GLY A 96 -11.82 8.92 0.02
CA GLY A 96 -11.71 9.80 -1.14
C GLY A 96 -10.94 9.22 -2.32
N TYR A 97 -10.62 7.93 -2.30
CA TYR A 97 -9.88 7.28 -3.37
C TYR A 97 -10.82 6.44 -4.23
N GLU A 98 -10.83 6.72 -5.54
CA GLU A 98 -11.63 5.97 -6.50
C GLU A 98 -10.78 4.96 -7.25
N PRO A 99 -11.36 3.82 -7.68
CA PRO A 99 -10.64 2.86 -8.50
C PRO A 99 -10.19 3.48 -9.82
N VAL A 100 -9.07 3.00 -10.33
CA VAL A 100 -8.55 3.35 -11.66
C VAL A 100 -8.54 2.11 -12.55
N PRO A 101 -8.62 2.27 -13.88
CA PRO A 101 -8.41 1.13 -14.78
C PRO A 101 -7.01 0.55 -14.58
N SER A 102 -6.91 -0.78 -14.51
CA SER A 102 -5.60 -1.41 -14.36
C SER A 102 -4.80 -1.29 -15.65
N PHE A 103 -3.47 -1.31 -15.53
CA PHE A 103 -2.60 -1.38 -16.70
C PHE A 103 -2.72 -2.76 -17.35
N ASN A 104 -2.72 -3.82 -16.54
CA ASN A 104 -2.96 -5.19 -16.98
C ASN A 104 -4.43 -5.53 -16.73
N PRO A 105 -5.25 -5.77 -17.78
CA PRO A 105 -6.69 -6.04 -17.63
C PRO A 105 -7.01 -7.25 -16.75
N TYR A 106 -6.05 -8.13 -16.56
CA TYR A 106 -6.19 -9.28 -15.67
C TYR A 106 -6.73 -8.86 -14.29
N TRP A 107 -6.25 -7.74 -13.77
CA TRP A 107 -6.61 -7.27 -12.43
C TRP A 107 -8.01 -6.66 -12.33
N ASP A 108 -8.66 -6.39 -13.49
CA ASP A 108 -10.04 -5.89 -13.51
C ASP A 108 -11.09 -7.00 -13.46
N ARG A 109 -10.69 -8.27 -13.66
CA ARG A 109 -11.64 -9.39 -13.74
C ARG A 109 -12.32 -9.69 -12.41
N SER A 110 -11.60 -9.63 -11.32
CA SER A 110 -12.10 -9.99 -9.99
C SER A 110 -11.72 -8.97 -8.93
N GLY A 111 -11.41 -7.74 -9.33
CA GLY A 111 -10.93 -6.77 -8.37
C GLY A 111 -10.95 -5.34 -8.84
N TYR A 112 -10.45 -4.49 -7.97
CA TYR A 112 -10.27 -3.07 -8.22
C TYR A 112 -8.85 -2.66 -7.94
N THR A 113 -8.36 -1.70 -8.72
CA THR A 113 -7.03 -1.10 -8.60
C THR A 113 -7.17 0.33 -8.09
N PHE A 114 -6.36 0.69 -7.10
CA PHE A 114 -6.26 2.05 -6.58
C PHE A 114 -4.84 2.54 -6.73
N GLU A 115 -4.67 3.80 -7.09
CA GLU A 115 -3.35 4.40 -7.28
C GLU A 115 -3.02 5.29 -6.09
N ASP A 116 -1.84 5.08 -5.50
CA ASP A 116 -1.38 5.90 -4.39
C ASP A 116 -0.85 7.26 -4.89
N PRO A 117 -0.56 8.22 -3.99
CA PRO A 117 -0.09 9.54 -4.40
C PRO A 117 1.19 9.54 -5.23
N ASP A 118 2.03 8.51 -5.12
CA ASP A 118 3.29 8.40 -5.86
C ASP A 118 3.15 7.63 -7.17
N GLY A 119 1.95 7.10 -7.46
CA GLY A 119 1.70 6.33 -8.68
C GLY A 119 1.89 4.83 -8.54
N TYR A 120 2.25 4.33 -7.35
CA TYR A 120 2.23 2.90 -7.06
C TYR A 120 0.79 2.45 -6.86
N ARG A 121 0.51 1.20 -7.20
CA ARG A 121 -0.88 0.72 -7.22
C ARG A 121 -1.10 -0.43 -6.26
N VAL A 122 -2.31 -0.45 -5.71
CA VAL A 122 -2.80 -1.49 -4.82
C VAL A 122 -4.00 -2.13 -5.50
N VAL A 123 -4.02 -3.46 -5.52
CA VAL A 123 -5.12 -4.22 -6.10
C VAL A 123 -5.79 -5.04 -4.99
N PHE A 124 -7.13 -4.96 -4.93
CA PHE A 124 -7.93 -5.83 -4.08
C PHE A 124 -8.61 -6.87 -4.97
N GLN A 125 -8.17 -8.13 -4.90
CA GLN A 125 -8.73 -9.25 -5.65
C GLN A 125 -9.71 -10.03 -4.79
N ASN A 126 -10.94 -10.19 -5.28
CA ASN A 126 -11.94 -11.03 -4.61
C ASN A 126 -11.76 -12.50 -5.03
N THR A 127 -10.57 -13.00 -4.82
CA THR A 127 -10.22 -14.41 -5.06
C THR A 127 -9.20 -14.83 -4.03
N SER A 128 -9.00 -16.14 -3.92
CA SER A 128 -7.89 -16.69 -3.15
C SER A 128 -6.68 -16.91 -4.06
N TRP A 129 -5.51 -16.89 -3.47
CA TRP A 129 -4.31 -17.36 -4.15
C TRP A 129 -4.16 -18.84 -3.83
N PRO A 130 -4.08 -19.69 -4.85
CA PRO A 130 -3.92 -21.12 -4.62
C PRO A 130 -2.54 -21.51 -4.11
#